data_55e1f32701d14059ebe4f3bab1255c10
#
_entry.id   55e1f32701d14059ebe4f3bab1255c10
#
_cell.length_a   1.000
_cell.length_b   1.000
_cell.length_c   1.000
_cell.angle_alpha   90.00
_cell.angle_beta   90.00
_cell.angle_gamma   90.00
#
_symmetry.space_group_name_H-M   'P 1'
#
loop_
_entity.id
_entity.type
_entity.pdbx_description
1 polymer ?
#
loop_
_entity_poly.entity_id
_entity_poly.type
_entity_poly.pdbx_seq_one_letter_code
_entity_poly.pdbx_strand_id
1 'polypeptide(L)'
;MNKTDIINSFRKVIRWTLVLLVVAAAAFVAIRFFYVFADGVKAGELNQFALKGVVFKTYEGRLIQAGFKGSNMGVITYGDGDNNGVGSYVFEFSVTNKAVAEELMRCSGKIVELHYKEYFGALPWGGMQKHIVDRVVAVRENTSTSNFYESE
;
A
#
# COMPACT_ATOMS: atom_id res chain seq x y z
N MET A 1 -4.97 50.59 -31.99
CA MET A 1 -4.92 49.67 -30.89
C MET A 1 -3.80 50.10 -29.97
N ASN A 2 -4.11 50.61 -28.75
CA ASN A 2 -3.14 51.22 -27.89
C ASN A 2 -2.24 50.15 -27.23
N LYS A 3 -0.93 50.44 -27.07
CA LYS A 3 0.05 49.53 -26.40
C LYS A 3 -0.42 49.06 -25.03
N THR A 4 -1.15 49.91 -24.31
CA THR A 4 -1.72 49.61 -22.98
C THR A 4 -2.79 48.53 -23.02
N ASP A 5 -3.60 48.46 -24.07
CA ASP A 5 -4.67 47.46 -24.20
C ASP A 5 -4.08 46.09 -24.53
N ILE A 6 -3.01 46.04 -25.30
CA ILE A 6 -2.28 44.81 -25.61
C ILE A 6 -1.63 44.23 -24.32
N ILE A 7 -0.98 45.08 -23.53
CA ILE A 7 -0.34 44.66 -22.28
C ILE A 7 -1.38 44.16 -21.26
N ASN A 8 -2.51 44.83 -21.14
CA ASN A 8 -3.58 44.42 -20.23
C ASN A 8 -4.24 43.09 -20.66
N SER A 9 -4.45 42.91 -21.95
CA SER A 9 -4.94 41.64 -22.48
C SER A 9 -3.95 40.51 -22.28
N PHE A 10 -2.66 40.75 -22.48
CA PHE A 10 -1.61 39.78 -22.23
C PHE A 10 -1.50 39.39 -20.75
N ARG A 11 -1.57 40.35 -19.84
CA ARG A 11 -1.62 40.10 -18.39
C ARG A 11 -2.85 39.30 -17.97
N LYS A 12 -3.99 39.54 -18.62
CA LYS A 12 -5.22 38.80 -18.36
C LYS A 12 -5.11 37.34 -18.82
N VAL A 13 -4.54 37.12 -19.99
CA VAL A 13 -4.29 35.76 -20.52
C VAL A 13 -3.33 35.01 -19.60
N ILE A 14 -2.21 35.63 -19.20
CA ILE A 14 -1.25 35.00 -18.27
C ILE A 14 -1.91 34.60 -16.94
N ARG A 15 -2.74 35.48 -16.36
CA ARG A 15 -3.47 35.15 -15.11
C ARG A 15 -4.38 33.94 -15.28
N TRP A 16 -5.16 33.92 -16.36
CA TRP A 16 -6.07 32.80 -16.63
C TRP A 16 -5.32 31.49 -16.90
N THR A 17 -4.20 31.56 -17.61
CA THR A 17 -3.34 30.38 -17.84
C THR A 17 -2.74 29.89 -16.52
N LEU A 18 -2.31 30.78 -15.65
CA LEU A 18 -1.75 30.42 -14.34
C LEU A 18 -2.82 29.82 -13.42
N VAL A 19 -4.03 30.35 -13.40
CA VAL A 19 -5.17 29.77 -12.67
C VAL A 19 -5.49 28.37 -13.20
N LEU A 20 -5.57 28.19 -14.52
CA LEU A 20 -5.81 26.88 -15.14
C LEU A 20 -4.75 25.87 -14.75
N LEU A 21 -3.48 26.28 -14.73
CA LEU A 21 -2.36 25.43 -14.35
C LEU A 21 -2.45 25.00 -12.87
N VAL A 22 -2.79 25.93 -11.98
CA VAL A 22 -2.99 25.62 -10.55
C VAL A 22 -4.16 24.65 -10.36
N VAL A 23 -5.27 24.86 -11.05
CA VAL A 23 -6.44 23.94 -10.98
C VAL A 23 -6.07 22.56 -11.50
N ALA A 24 -5.35 22.48 -12.63
CA ALA A 24 -4.89 21.21 -13.17
C ALA A 24 -3.94 20.47 -12.23
N ALA A 25 -3.01 21.20 -11.60
CA ALA A 25 -2.11 20.62 -10.60
C ALA A 25 -2.87 20.13 -9.36
N ALA A 26 -3.84 20.90 -8.88
CA ALA A 26 -4.68 20.49 -7.74
C ALA A 26 -5.53 19.24 -8.07
N ALA A 27 -6.11 19.19 -9.27
CA ALA A 27 -6.84 18.01 -9.74
C ALA A 27 -5.93 16.77 -9.86
N PHE A 28 -4.72 16.95 -10.38
CA PHE A 28 -3.73 15.88 -10.48
C PHE A 28 -3.36 15.31 -9.09
N VAL A 29 -3.10 16.19 -8.12
CA VAL A 29 -2.81 15.81 -6.73
C VAL A 29 -3.99 15.10 -6.10
N ALA A 30 -5.21 15.60 -6.32
CA ALA A 30 -6.43 14.98 -5.80
C ALA A 30 -6.61 13.55 -6.34
N ILE A 31 -6.47 13.35 -7.64
CA ILE A 31 -6.56 12.01 -8.25
C ILE A 31 -5.44 11.11 -7.74
N ARG A 32 -4.21 11.61 -7.66
CA ARG A 32 -3.03 10.85 -7.25
C ARG A 32 -3.14 10.28 -5.85
N PHE A 33 -3.74 11.02 -4.91
CA PHE A 33 -3.73 10.69 -3.49
C PHE A 33 -5.08 10.26 -2.92
N PHE A 34 -6.19 10.63 -3.54
CA PHE A 34 -7.53 10.34 -3.00
C PHE A 34 -8.32 9.33 -3.83
N TYR A 35 -7.92 9.08 -5.08
CA TYR A 35 -8.62 8.11 -5.90
C TYR A 35 -8.21 6.69 -5.54
N VAL A 36 -9.18 5.88 -5.12
CA VAL A 36 -9.00 4.43 -4.87
C VAL A 36 -9.01 3.73 -6.22
N PHE A 37 -7.89 3.13 -6.58
CA PHE A 37 -7.72 2.41 -7.84
C PHE A 37 -8.26 0.98 -7.76
N ALA A 38 -8.02 0.30 -6.63
CA ALA A 38 -8.50 -1.06 -6.39
C ALA A 38 -8.94 -1.22 -4.94
N ASP A 39 -9.89 -2.10 -4.72
CA ASP A 39 -10.44 -2.49 -3.42
C ASP A 39 -10.58 -4.01 -3.43
N GLY A 40 -10.12 -4.67 -2.37
CA GLY A 40 -10.13 -6.12 -2.34
C GLY A 40 -9.67 -6.72 -1.02
N VAL A 41 -9.62 -8.05 -1.03
CA VAL A 41 -9.21 -8.85 0.12
C VAL A 41 -8.00 -9.70 -0.25
N LYS A 42 -7.01 -9.77 0.65
CA LYS A 42 -5.87 -10.67 0.53
C LYS A 42 -5.67 -11.47 1.79
N ALA A 43 -5.42 -12.77 1.62
CA ALA A 43 -5.08 -13.68 2.69
C ALA A 43 -3.61 -14.10 2.60
N GLY A 44 -2.97 -14.27 3.74
CA GLY A 44 -1.59 -14.71 3.83
C GLY A 44 -1.11 -14.79 5.27
N GLU A 45 0.09 -15.31 5.46
CA GLU A 45 0.75 -15.32 6.76
C GLU A 45 1.35 -13.95 7.07
N LEU A 46 1.01 -13.38 8.22
CA LEU A 46 1.58 -12.10 8.67
C LEU A 46 3.00 -12.33 9.21
N ASN A 47 3.98 -12.09 8.36
CA ASN A 47 5.39 -12.30 8.70
C ASN A 47 5.97 -11.17 9.53
N GLN A 48 5.66 -9.92 9.18
CA GLN A 48 6.19 -8.75 9.87
C GLN A 48 5.11 -7.67 9.97
N PHE A 49 5.02 -7.06 11.15
CA PHE A 49 4.22 -5.86 11.37
C PHE A 49 4.95 -4.94 12.34
N ALA A 50 5.20 -3.70 11.93
CA ALA A 50 6.00 -2.76 12.72
C ALA A 50 5.60 -1.31 12.46
N LEU A 51 5.77 -0.46 13.49
CA LEU A 51 5.68 0.98 13.36
C LEU A 51 6.99 1.52 12.76
N LYS A 52 6.93 2.10 11.56
CA LYS A 52 8.09 2.64 10.84
C LYS A 52 7.88 4.11 10.51
N GLY A 53 8.97 4.84 10.27
CA GLY A 53 8.99 6.22 9.83
C GLY A 53 9.80 7.12 10.74
N VAL A 54 10.41 8.16 10.15
CA VAL A 54 11.23 9.15 10.86
C VAL A 54 10.40 10.36 11.26
N VAL A 55 9.67 10.95 10.31
CA VAL A 55 8.82 12.14 10.51
C VAL A 55 7.38 11.72 10.78
N PHE A 56 6.83 10.94 9.86
CA PHE A 56 5.49 10.35 10.02
C PHE A 56 5.67 8.86 10.33
N LYS A 57 5.20 8.46 11.50
CA LYS A 57 5.22 7.06 11.91
C LYS A 57 3.96 6.38 11.38
N THR A 58 4.14 5.35 10.59
CA THR A 58 3.08 4.55 9.99
C THR A 58 3.27 3.07 10.32
N TYR A 59 2.18 2.34 10.42
CA TYR A 59 2.22 0.90 10.64
C TYR A 59 2.38 0.22 9.29
N GLU A 60 3.46 -0.57 9.16
CA GLU A 60 3.82 -1.28 7.93
C GLU A 60 3.82 -2.78 8.16
N GLY A 61 3.17 -3.52 7.28
CA GLY A 61 3.05 -4.96 7.36
C GLY A 61 3.49 -5.67 6.09
N ARG A 62 3.84 -6.95 6.26
CA ARG A 62 4.16 -7.88 5.17
C ARG A 62 3.40 -9.18 5.35
N LEU A 63 2.60 -9.54 4.34
CA LEU A 63 1.98 -10.84 4.20
C LEU A 63 2.77 -11.70 3.23
N ILE A 64 2.97 -12.96 3.60
CA ILE A 64 3.51 -13.99 2.72
C ILE A 64 2.35 -14.87 2.26
N GLN A 65 2.16 -14.94 0.94
CA GLN A 65 1.19 -15.83 0.33
C GLN A 65 1.92 -17.07 -0.17
N ALA A 66 1.70 -18.21 0.47
CA ALA A 66 2.26 -19.49 0.03
C ALA A 66 1.47 -20.05 -1.17
N GLY A 67 2.16 -20.68 -2.13
CA GLY A 67 1.54 -21.47 -3.18
C GLY A 67 1.20 -20.73 -4.47
N PHE A 68 1.72 -19.55 -4.73
CA PHE A 68 1.59 -18.92 -6.04
C PHE A 68 2.60 -19.57 -7.04
N LYS A 69 2.12 -20.53 -7.81
CA LYS A 69 2.85 -21.12 -8.91
C LYS A 69 2.57 -20.30 -10.17
N GLY A 70 3.49 -19.46 -10.54
CA GLY A 70 3.43 -18.87 -11.88
C GLY A 70 3.50 -17.37 -11.99
N SER A 71 4.38 -16.99 -12.88
CA SER A 71 4.56 -15.74 -13.63
C SER A 71 5.04 -14.49 -12.88
N ASN A 72 6.34 -14.24 -13.10
CA ASN A 72 7.00 -12.94 -13.38
C ASN A 72 6.62 -11.68 -12.56
N MET A 73 6.05 -11.77 -11.39
CA MET A 73 5.75 -10.59 -10.60
C MET A 73 6.29 -10.76 -9.18
N GLY A 74 7.51 -10.26 -8.95
CA GLY A 74 8.06 -10.03 -7.62
C GLY A 74 8.29 -11.28 -6.76
N VAL A 75 8.68 -12.40 -7.36
CA VAL A 75 9.02 -13.62 -6.61
C VAL A 75 10.37 -13.42 -5.94
N ILE A 76 10.39 -13.34 -4.63
CA ILE A 76 11.63 -13.49 -3.86
C ILE A 76 11.89 -15.00 -3.77
N THR A 77 12.75 -15.51 -4.64
CA THR A 77 13.25 -16.86 -4.53
C THR A 77 14.31 -16.87 -3.42
N TYR A 78 13.99 -17.42 -2.28
CA TYR A 78 14.98 -17.83 -1.29
C TYR A 78 15.48 -19.21 -1.67
N GLY A 79 16.69 -19.26 -2.24
CA GLY A 79 17.36 -20.53 -2.54
C GLY A 79 18.14 -20.49 -3.82
N ASP A 80 19.39 -20.88 -3.72
CA ASP A 80 20.37 -21.09 -4.76
C ASP A 80 19.87 -22.12 -5.80
N GLY A 81 19.75 -21.68 -7.04
CA GLY A 81 20.09 -22.48 -8.23
C GLY A 81 19.13 -23.55 -8.73
N ASP A 82 17.93 -23.80 -8.25
CA ASP A 82 17.05 -24.80 -8.87
C ASP A 82 15.63 -24.26 -9.14
N ASN A 83 15.23 -24.29 -10.42
CA ASN A 83 14.01 -23.67 -10.98
C ASN A 83 12.67 -24.32 -10.55
N ASN A 84 12.62 -25.04 -9.43
CA ASN A 84 11.44 -25.69 -8.87
C ASN A 84 11.01 -25.11 -7.49
N GLY A 85 11.50 -23.93 -7.12
CA GLY A 85 11.10 -23.26 -5.88
C GLY A 85 9.63 -22.84 -5.91
N VAL A 86 8.87 -23.21 -4.89
CA VAL A 86 7.55 -22.64 -4.61
C VAL A 86 7.77 -21.16 -4.27
N GLY A 87 7.53 -20.28 -5.24
CA GLY A 87 7.66 -18.86 -5.03
C GLY A 87 6.61 -18.37 -4.05
N SER A 88 7.03 -17.66 -3.01
CA SER A 88 6.12 -16.96 -2.11
C SER A 88 5.96 -15.51 -2.60
N TYR A 89 4.71 -15.06 -2.73
CA TYR A 89 4.42 -13.67 -3.04
C TYR A 89 4.34 -12.84 -1.76
N VAL A 90 5.12 -11.77 -1.69
CA VAL A 90 5.09 -10.84 -0.57
C VAL A 90 4.19 -9.67 -0.89
N PHE A 91 3.17 -9.48 -0.07
CA PHE A 91 2.28 -8.34 -0.13
C PHE A 91 2.63 -7.35 0.98
N GLU A 92 3.11 -6.17 0.59
CA GLU A 92 3.42 -5.07 1.50
C GLU A 92 2.25 -4.09 1.58
N PHE A 93 1.95 -3.66 2.80
CA PHE A 93 0.82 -2.77 3.08
C PHE A 93 1.09 -1.85 4.25
N SER A 94 0.36 -0.74 4.29
CA SER A 94 0.33 0.19 5.42
C SER A 94 -1.03 0.17 6.12
N VAL A 95 -1.05 0.53 7.40
CA VAL A 95 -2.28 0.65 8.20
C VAL A 95 -2.34 2.05 8.80
N THR A 96 -3.42 2.75 8.55
CA THR A 96 -3.67 4.09 9.12
C THR A 96 -4.52 4.05 10.38
N ASN A 97 -5.37 3.04 10.51
CA ASN A 97 -6.25 2.89 11.67
C ASN A 97 -5.51 2.21 12.82
N LYS A 98 -5.37 2.92 13.93
CA LYS A 98 -4.68 2.43 15.14
C LYS A 98 -5.31 1.17 15.73
N ALA A 99 -6.64 1.06 15.73
CA ALA A 99 -7.33 -0.13 16.25
C ALA A 99 -7.00 -1.38 15.42
N VAL A 100 -7.01 -1.28 14.09
CA VAL A 100 -6.60 -2.35 13.17
C VAL A 100 -5.12 -2.69 13.37
N ALA A 101 -4.27 -1.69 13.59
CA ALA A 101 -2.85 -1.90 13.85
C ALA A 101 -2.61 -2.66 15.16
N GLU A 102 -3.31 -2.32 16.23
CA GLU A 102 -3.21 -3.03 17.51
C GLU A 102 -3.71 -4.48 17.43
N GLU A 103 -4.71 -4.74 16.61
CA GLU A 103 -5.18 -6.08 16.31
C GLU A 103 -4.11 -6.88 15.56
N LEU A 104 -3.54 -6.32 14.50
CA LEU A 104 -2.50 -6.97 13.69
C LEU A 104 -1.20 -7.22 14.46
N MET A 105 -0.86 -6.39 15.43
CA MET A 105 0.31 -6.64 16.30
C MET A 105 0.21 -7.96 17.08
N ARG A 106 -1.00 -8.46 17.32
CA ARG A 106 -1.24 -9.74 18.02
C ARG A 106 -1.34 -10.93 17.05
N CYS A 107 -1.26 -10.67 15.75
CA CYS A 107 -1.47 -11.67 14.71
C CYS A 107 -0.17 -12.08 14.00
N SER A 108 1.01 -11.72 14.51
CA SER A 108 2.28 -12.12 13.92
C SER A 108 2.40 -13.65 13.85
N GLY A 109 2.76 -14.19 12.71
CA GLY A 109 2.85 -15.63 12.44
C GLY A 109 1.50 -16.33 12.20
N LYS A 110 0.37 -15.61 12.27
CA LYS A 110 -0.95 -16.16 11.96
C LYS A 110 -1.32 -15.91 10.50
N ILE A 111 -2.24 -16.72 10.00
CA ILE A 111 -2.87 -16.50 8.70
C ILE A 111 -3.97 -15.46 8.89
N VAL A 112 -3.84 -14.33 8.22
CA VAL A 112 -4.81 -13.24 8.29
C VAL A 112 -5.40 -12.96 6.91
N GLU A 113 -6.65 -12.56 6.90
CA GLU A 113 -7.37 -12.10 5.72
C GLU A 113 -7.66 -10.61 5.91
N LEU A 114 -7.07 -9.79 5.03
CA LEU A 114 -7.08 -8.34 5.16
C LEU A 114 -7.81 -7.70 4.00
N HIS A 115 -8.69 -6.76 4.31
CA HIS A 115 -9.30 -5.89 3.33
C HIS A 115 -8.40 -4.67 3.11
N TYR A 116 -8.10 -4.37 1.84
CA TYR A 116 -7.19 -3.29 1.48
C TYR A 116 -7.78 -2.41 0.37
N LYS A 117 -7.34 -1.16 0.35
CA LYS A 117 -7.55 -0.20 -0.72
C LYS A 117 -6.21 0.15 -1.35
N GLU A 118 -6.16 0.17 -2.68
CA GLU A 118 -4.97 0.57 -3.41
C GLU A 118 -5.16 1.96 -4.00
N TYR A 119 -4.18 2.82 -3.76
CA TYR A 119 -4.10 4.18 -4.29
C TYR A 119 -3.05 4.26 -5.39
N PHE A 120 -3.14 5.27 -6.27
CA PHE A 120 -2.12 5.47 -7.31
C PHE A 120 -0.74 5.79 -6.77
N GLY A 121 -0.64 6.26 -5.54
CA GLY A 121 0.62 6.55 -4.88
C GLY A 121 0.53 6.37 -3.38
N ALA A 122 1.70 6.12 -2.75
CA ALA A 122 1.80 6.12 -1.31
C ALA A 122 1.37 7.48 -0.74
N LEU A 123 0.55 7.44 0.30
CA LEU A 123 0.10 8.66 0.99
C LEU A 123 1.21 9.11 1.93
N PRO A 124 1.77 10.34 1.79
CA PRO A 124 2.86 10.80 2.65
C PRO A 124 2.53 10.76 4.15
N TRP A 125 1.24 10.86 4.49
CA TRP A 125 0.72 10.82 5.86
C TRP A 125 0.01 9.52 6.22
N GLY A 126 -0.25 8.65 5.25
CA GLY A 126 -1.05 7.43 5.42
C GLY A 126 -0.25 6.13 5.41
N GLY A 127 0.99 6.16 4.92
CA GLY A 127 1.83 4.96 4.84
C GLY A 127 2.92 5.04 3.77
N MET A 128 3.88 4.15 3.88
CA MET A 128 4.95 4.02 2.88
C MET A 128 4.49 3.24 1.64
N GLN A 129 3.42 2.45 1.80
CA GLN A 129 2.87 1.62 0.73
C GLN A 129 1.62 2.24 0.11
N LYS A 130 1.36 1.89 -1.14
CA LYS A 130 0.13 2.28 -1.86
C LYS A 130 -1.10 1.46 -1.45
N HIS A 131 -0.88 0.31 -0.81
CA HIS A 131 -1.93 -0.56 -0.28
C HIS A 131 -2.19 -0.18 1.17
N ILE A 132 -3.38 0.28 1.46
CA ILE A 132 -3.79 0.66 2.81
C ILE A 132 -4.83 -0.34 3.32
N VAL A 133 -4.49 -1.05 4.38
CA VAL A 133 -5.41 -1.97 5.05
C VAL A 133 -6.32 -1.18 5.99
N ASP A 134 -7.61 -1.36 5.84
CA ASP A 134 -8.63 -0.67 6.64
C ASP A 134 -9.32 -1.57 7.67
N ARG A 135 -9.31 -2.90 7.47
CA ARG A 135 -9.88 -3.87 8.42
C ARG A 135 -9.29 -5.28 8.29
N VAL A 136 -9.33 -6.01 9.37
CA VAL A 136 -9.10 -7.46 9.41
C VAL A 136 -10.43 -8.16 9.15
N VAL A 137 -10.46 -9.06 8.18
CA VAL A 137 -11.66 -9.83 7.81
C VAL A 137 -11.73 -11.13 8.62
N ALA A 138 -10.60 -11.85 8.70
CA ALA A 138 -10.49 -13.09 9.45
C ALA A 138 -9.07 -13.31 9.95
N VAL A 139 -8.94 -14.04 11.06
CA VAL A 139 -7.67 -14.49 11.61
C VAL A 139 -7.76 -15.99 11.86
N ARG A 140 -6.77 -16.76 11.40
CA ARG A 140 -6.67 -18.20 11.60
C ARG A 140 -5.31 -18.54 12.18
N GLU A 141 -5.27 -19.50 13.09
CA GLU A 141 -4.01 -20.05 13.59
C GLU A 141 -3.29 -20.81 12.45
N ASN A 142 -1.98 -20.69 12.40
CA ASN A 142 -1.17 -21.44 11.45
C ASN A 142 -0.97 -22.86 11.99
N THR A 143 -1.71 -23.83 11.48
CA THR A 143 -1.70 -25.23 11.93
C THR A 143 -0.33 -25.92 11.72
N SER A 144 0.55 -25.35 10.90
CA SER A 144 1.86 -25.91 10.64
C SER A 144 2.79 -25.80 11.86
N THR A 145 2.52 -24.91 12.79
CA THR A 145 3.35 -24.68 13.99
C THR A 145 2.92 -25.54 15.19
N SER A 146 1.65 -26.01 15.23
CA SER A 146 1.12 -26.78 16.35
C SER A 146 1.70 -28.20 16.45
N ASN A 147 2.14 -28.78 15.34
CA ASN A 147 2.68 -30.16 15.32
C ASN A 147 4.10 -30.29 15.86
N PHE A 148 4.82 -29.18 16.11
CA PHE A 148 6.17 -29.23 16.67
C PHE A 148 6.20 -29.32 18.18
N TYR A 149 5.12 -28.97 18.87
CA TYR A 149 5.07 -28.97 20.35
C TYR A 149 4.36 -30.19 20.94
N GLU A 150 3.79 -31.06 20.10
CA GLU A 150 3.05 -32.27 20.56
C GLU A 150 3.89 -33.57 20.51
N SER A 151 5.20 -33.48 20.21
CA SER A 151 6.10 -34.65 20.07
C SER A 151 7.17 -34.73 21.17
N GLU A 152 6.94 -34.19 22.38
CA GLU A 152 7.75 -34.48 23.59
C GLU A 152 6.95 -35.18 24.67
#